data_94c90a2d3076c5554cd64e7e6d8293ba
#
_entry.id   94c90a2d3076c5554cd64e7e6d8293ba
#
_cell.length_a   1.000
_cell.length_b   1.000
_cell.length_c   1.000
_cell.angle_alpha   90.00
_cell.angle_beta   90.00
_cell.angle_gamma   90.00
#
_symmetry.space_group_name_H-M   'P 1'
#
loop_
_entity.id
_entity.type
_entity.pdbx_description
1 polymer ?
#
loop_
_entity_poly.entity_id
_entity_poly.type
_entity_poly.pdbx_seq_one_letter_code
_entity_poly.pdbx_strand_id
1 'polypeptide(L)'
;MAGKYEPLSEFLRLIPASEEAALDLKALDRMVGGLPPNAASASWWTNTAGHAQARAWMLLGRRARVDLRAGRVVFSPAGIHIAPRTPPVMDGVKVLDAFVRRAGYPSVAAAVAEHTVFLDPRTVAQTAGKPVFPIIRDPVRRGQFGVLPEGRRVLLDDNTTPTWAFLWAAGCNKGVDVQYNHVWTDSQNPELYTALWNLCATPAFLAKTTDGQNHPEVRLAVQFRAYELYGAQLAGRSTPARPDGYEGLSWAPMPEPVADLEAAYRSRLASSPKSRMAVAAREIGWLFSGWAPDATLGPRTVVVDGSPSDSPPPL
;
A
#
# COMPACT_ATOMS: atom_id res chain seq x y z
N MET A 1 18.50 -36.62 -34.67
CA MET A 1 19.57 -36.72 -33.65
C MET A 1 18.90 -37.04 -32.32
N ALA A 2 19.25 -38.15 -31.69
CA ALA A 2 18.77 -38.51 -30.37
C ALA A 2 19.15 -37.39 -29.38
N GLY A 3 18.19 -36.94 -28.56
CA GLY A 3 18.45 -35.89 -27.58
C GLY A 3 19.37 -36.39 -26.45
N LYS A 4 20.15 -35.50 -25.83
CA LYS A 4 21.09 -35.84 -24.72
C LYS A 4 20.47 -36.77 -23.64
N TYR A 5 19.17 -36.66 -23.39
CA TYR A 5 18.45 -37.40 -22.35
C TYR A 5 17.65 -38.58 -22.91
N GLU A 6 17.82 -38.94 -24.18
CA GLU A 6 17.16 -40.12 -24.78
C GLU A 6 17.51 -41.40 -24.09
N PRO A 7 18.79 -41.67 -23.69
CA PRO A 7 19.14 -42.90 -22.96
C PRO A 7 18.38 -43.06 -21.64
N LEU A 8 18.09 -41.95 -20.94
CA LEU A 8 17.25 -41.95 -19.75
C LEU A 8 15.78 -42.30 -20.08
N SER A 9 15.25 -41.73 -21.17
CA SER A 9 13.91 -42.09 -21.61
C SER A 9 13.77 -43.53 -21.98
N GLU A 10 14.77 -44.11 -22.67
CA GLU A 10 14.80 -45.53 -23.04
C GLU A 10 14.85 -46.43 -21.80
N PHE A 11 15.72 -46.11 -20.84
CA PHE A 11 15.78 -46.83 -19.55
C PHE A 11 14.43 -46.78 -18.82
N LEU A 12 13.78 -45.63 -18.73
CA LEU A 12 12.50 -45.47 -18.04
C LEU A 12 11.33 -46.16 -18.74
N ARG A 13 11.40 -46.39 -20.07
CA ARG A 13 10.41 -47.16 -20.84
C ARG A 13 10.43 -48.64 -20.50
N LEU A 14 11.58 -49.17 -20.07
CA LEU A 14 11.73 -50.60 -19.67
C LEU A 14 11.06 -50.89 -18.32
N ILE A 15 10.74 -49.88 -17.52
CA ILE A 15 10.15 -50.05 -16.20
C ILE A 15 8.65 -49.76 -16.31
N PRO A 16 7.77 -50.64 -15.80
CA PRO A 16 6.32 -50.42 -15.84
C PRO A 16 5.95 -49.03 -15.33
N ALA A 17 5.03 -48.38 -16.00
CA ALA A 17 4.63 -46.99 -15.68
C ALA A 17 4.06 -46.84 -14.25
N SER A 18 3.60 -47.95 -13.64
CA SER A 18 3.09 -48.02 -12.27
C SER A 18 4.17 -48.14 -11.20
N GLU A 19 5.42 -48.41 -11.58
CA GLU A 19 6.51 -48.64 -10.66
C GLU A 19 7.47 -47.46 -10.56
N GLU A 20 8.11 -47.29 -9.41
CA GLU A 20 9.16 -46.30 -9.22
C GLU A 20 10.48 -46.79 -9.83
N ALA A 21 11.18 -45.89 -10.49
CA ALA A 21 12.53 -46.11 -10.99
C ALA A 21 13.50 -45.26 -10.17
N ALA A 22 14.43 -45.91 -9.48
CA ALA A 22 15.46 -45.20 -8.72
C ALA A 22 16.83 -45.33 -9.40
N LEU A 23 17.55 -44.22 -9.55
CA LEU A 23 18.89 -44.18 -10.13
C LEU A 23 19.84 -43.44 -9.19
N ASP A 24 21.05 -43.96 -9.08
CA ASP A 24 22.19 -43.20 -8.55
C ASP A 24 22.57 -42.10 -9.51
N LEU A 25 22.88 -40.88 -9.01
CA LEU A 25 23.23 -39.74 -9.85
C LEU A 25 24.49 -39.95 -10.68
N LYS A 26 25.47 -40.74 -10.16
CA LYS A 26 26.67 -41.10 -10.94
C LYS A 26 26.34 -42.06 -12.08
N ALA A 27 25.38 -42.97 -11.85
CA ALA A 27 24.92 -43.87 -12.90
C ALA A 27 24.17 -43.12 -13.99
N LEU A 28 23.30 -42.19 -13.59
CA LEU A 28 22.61 -41.30 -14.53
C LEU A 28 23.56 -40.39 -15.28
N ASP A 29 24.56 -39.82 -14.62
CA ASP A 29 25.60 -39.00 -15.24
C ASP A 29 26.30 -39.73 -16.41
N ARG A 30 26.71 -40.99 -16.13
CA ARG A 30 27.31 -41.84 -17.17
C ARG A 30 26.34 -42.19 -18.30
N MET A 31 25.07 -42.42 -17.96
CA MET A 31 24.04 -42.80 -18.94
C MET A 31 23.77 -41.68 -19.95
N VAL A 32 23.75 -40.41 -19.51
CA VAL A 32 23.45 -39.26 -20.35
C VAL A 32 24.68 -38.53 -20.90
N GLY A 33 25.87 -39.11 -20.71
CA GLY A 33 27.12 -38.49 -21.18
C GLY A 33 27.52 -37.22 -20.42
N GLY A 34 27.27 -37.19 -19.12
CA GLY A 34 27.58 -36.05 -18.22
C GLY A 34 26.37 -35.18 -17.89
N LEU A 35 26.07 -35.07 -16.61
CA LEU A 35 25.06 -34.09 -16.12
C LEU A 35 25.64 -32.68 -16.17
N PRO A 36 24.82 -31.66 -16.44
CA PRO A 36 25.30 -30.27 -16.41
C PRO A 36 25.57 -29.82 -14.96
N PRO A 37 26.46 -28.85 -14.73
CA PRO A 37 26.79 -28.38 -13.38
C PRO A 37 25.60 -27.99 -12.53
N ASN A 38 24.54 -27.41 -13.13
CA ASN A 38 23.31 -27.02 -12.43
C ASN A 38 22.44 -28.22 -11.99
N ALA A 39 22.74 -29.46 -12.42
CA ALA A 39 22.09 -30.66 -11.89
C ALA A 39 22.44 -30.91 -10.42
N ALA A 40 23.45 -30.26 -9.86
CA ALA A 40 23.74 -30.19 -8.45
C ALA A 40 22.73 -29.41 -7.61
N SER A 41 21.77 -28.69 -8.27
CA SER A 41 20.68 -27.99 -7.60
C SER A 41 19.36 -28.74 -7.75
N ALA A 42 18.57 -28.80 -6.69
CA ALA A 42 17.24 -29.41 -6.72
C ALA A 42 16.29 -28.75 -7.74
N SER A 43 16.47 -27.46 -8.01
CA SER A 43 15.67 -26.72 -9.00
C SER A 43 15.86 -27.21 -10.45
N TRP A 44 16.97 -27.85 -10.77
CA TRP A 44 17.18 -28.44 -12.09
C TRP A 44 16.27 -29.66 -12.35
N TRP A 45 15.91 -30.36 -11.29
CA TRP A 45 15.04 -31.56 -11.34
C TRP A 45 13.55 -31.22 -11.38
N THR A 46 13.23 -30.08 -11.97
CA THR A 46 11.85 -29.62 -12.11
C THR A 46 11.01 -30.59 -12.95
N ASN A 47 9.75 -30.74 -12.61
CA ASN A 47 8.77 -31.48 -13.39
C ASN A 47 7.96 -30.52 -14.30
N THR A 48 8.66 -29.71 -15.09
CA THR A 48 8.07 -28.75 -16.04
C THR A 48 8.42 -29.15 -17.47
N ALA A 49 7.44 -29.47 -18.27
CA ALA A 49 7.63 -30.00 -19.64
C ALA A 49 8.40 -29.08 -20.61
N GLY A 50 8.56 -27.81 -20.27
CA GLY A 50 9.36 -26.86 -21.04
C GLY A 50 10.86 -27.13 -21.03
N HIS A 51 11.37 -27.88 -20.04
CA HIS A 51 12.79 -28.20 -19.91
C HIS A 51 13.14 -29.51 -20.62
N ALA A 52 14.24 -29.49 -21.40
CA ALA A 52 14.66 -30.62 -22.22
C ALA A 52 14.88 -31.90 -21.41
N GLN A 53 15.52 -31.81 -20.23
CA GLN A 53 15.72 -32.95 -19.34
C GLN A 53 14.40 -33.48 -18.78
N ALA A 54 13.48 -32.61 -18.39
CA ALA A 54 12.20 -33.02 -17.79
C ALA A 54 11.33 -33.80 -18.77
N ARG A 55 11.43 -33.53 -20.06
CA ARG A 55 10.72 -34.27 -21.11
C ARG A 55 11.07 -35.78 -21.08
N ALA A 56 12.31 -36.16 -20.69
CA ALA A 56 12.75 -37.54 -20.66
C ALA A 56 11.92 -38.42 -19.73
N TRP A 57 11.37 -37.88 -18.68
CA TRP A 57 10.51 -38.61 -17.74
C TRP A 57 9.05 -38.20 -17.78
N MET A 58 8.77 -36.90 -18.03
CA MET A 58 7.39 -36.42 -18.03
C MET A 58 6.55 -36.98 -19.18
N LEU A 59 7.14 -37.13 -20.38
CA LEU A 59 6.46 -37.74 -21.53
C LEU A 59 6.13 -39.25 -21.29
N LEU A 60 6.75 -39.86 -20.30
CA LEU A 60 6.49 -41.25 -19.87
C LEU A 60 5.54 -41.28 -18.64
N GLY A 61 4.90 -40.16 -18.31
CA GLY A 61 4.00 -40.09 -17.17
C GLY A 61 4.70 -40.24 -15.81
N ARG A 62 5.96 -39.79 -15.70
CA ARG A 62 6.74 -39.86 -14.46
C ARG A 62 7.10 -38.48 -13.91
N ARG A 63 7.41 -38.44 -12.62
CA ARG A 63 7.95 -37.25 -11.93
C ARG A 63 9.28 -37.58 -11.29
N ALA A 64 10.25 -36.71 -11.41
CA ALA A 64 11.54 -36.82 -10.76
C ALA A 64 11.50 -36.21 -9.36
N ARG A 65 12.08 -36.90 -8.38
CA ARG A 65 12.38 -36.39 -7.04
C ARG A 65 13.85 -36.70 -6.74
N VAL A 66 14.68 -35.69 -6.59
CA VAL A 66 16.10 -35.86 -6.29
C VAL A 66 16.36 -35.73 -4.80
N ASP A 67 17.22 -36.62 -4.29
CA ASP A 67 17.90 -36.49 -3.01
C ASP A 67 19.39 -36.26 -3.30
N LEU A 68 19.82 -35.03 -3.29
CA LEU A 68 21.20 -34.65 -3.57
C LEU A 68 22.17 -35.11 -2.47
N ARG A 69 21.70 -35.28 -1.23
CA ARG A 69 22.53 -35.78 -0.12
C ARG A 69 22.78 -37.27 -0.26
N ALA A 70 21.76 -38.03 -0.62
CA ALA A 70 21.87 -39.44 -0.91
C ALA A 70 22.45 -39.75 -2.29
N GLY A 71 22.66 -38.73 -3.15
CA GLY A 71 23.16 -38.88 -4.51
C GLY A 71 22.20 -39.70 -5.42
N ARG A 72 20.90 -39.57 -5.23
CA ARG A 72 19.90 -40.43 -5.86
C ARG A 72 18.73 -39.61 -6.43
N VAL A 73 18.18 -40.05 -7.55
CA VAL A 73 16.93 -39.56 -8.12
C VAL A 73 15.93 -40.73 -8.22
N VAL A 74 14.68 -40.43 -7.90
CA VAL A 74 13.54 -41.37 -8.01
C VAL A 74 12.56 -40.79 -9.04
N PHE A 75 12.19 -41.61 -10.02
CA PHE A 75 11.17 -41.33 -11.01
C PHE A 75 9.89 -42.10 -10.65
N SER A 76 9.00 -41.44 -9.95
CA SER A 76 7.72 -42.04 -9.55
C SER A 76 6.69 -41.91 -10.66
N PRO A 77 5.69 -42.81 -10.79
CA PRO A 77 4.53 -42.58 -11.61
C PRO A 77 3.97 -41.18 -11.32
N ALA A 78 3.75 -40.41 -12.35
CA ALA A 78 2.91 -39.25 -12.22
C ALA A 78 1.50 -39.81 -11.99
N GLY A 79 1.13 -40.02 -10.73
CA GLY A 79 -0.21 -40.44 -10.38
C GLY A 79 -1.21 -39.56 -11.13
N ILE A 80 -2.45 -40.04 -11.25
CA ILE A 80 -3.54 -39.24 -11.85
C ILE A 80 -3.33 -37.80 -11.37
N HIS A 81 -2.93 -36.95 -12.30
CA HIS A 81 -2.78 -35.53 -12.01
C HIS A 81 -4.18 -35.08 -11.63
N ILE A 82 -4.50 -35.17 -10.37
CA ILE A 82 -5.43 -34.19 -9.83
C ILE A 82 -4.63 -32.91 -10.03
N ALA A 83 -4.92 -32.21 -11.14
CA ALA A 83 -4.39 -30.87 -11.37
C ALA A 83 -4.51 -30.16 -10.03
N PRO A 84 -3.43 -29.60 -9.47
CA PRO A 84 -3.53 -28.92 -8.18
C PRO A 84 -4.77 -28.06 -8.38
N ARG A 85 -5.81 -28.33 -7.59
CA ARG A 85 -7.02 -27.50 -7.66
C ARG A 85 -6.47 -26.12 -7.44
N THR A 86 -6.40 -25.34 -8.53
CA THR A 86 -6.13 -23.91 -8.40
C THR A 86 -7.15 -23.48 -7.39
N PRO A 87 -6.74 -23.03 -6.20
CA PRO A 87 -7.72 -22.62 -5.21
C PRO A 87 -8.65 -21.65 -5.94
N PRO A 88 -9.95 -21.74 -5.79
CA PRO A 88 -10.88 -20.90 -6.53
C PRO A 88 -10.37 -19.46 -6.36
N VAL A 89 -10.13 -18.77 -7.45
CA VAL A 89 -9.63 -17.39 -7.42
C VAL A 89 -10.61 -16.62 -6.56
N MET A 90 -10.13 -16.20 -5.37
CA MET A 90 -10.97 -15.44 -4.46
C MET A 90 -11.23 -14.08 -5.08
N ASP A 91 -12.48 -13.79 -5.36
CA ASP A 91 -12.93 -12.45 -5.77
C ASP A 91 -13.21 -11.63 -4.50
N GLY A 92 -12.22 -10.86 -4.07
CA GLY A 92 -12.32 -10.05 -2.86
C GLY A 92 -13.42 -9.00 -2.91
N VAL A 93 -13.76 -8.50 -4.10
CA VAL A 93 -14.87 -7.54 -4.31
C VAL A 93 -16.20 -8.20 -3.95
N LYS A 94 -16.46 -9.39 -4.49
CA LYS A 94 -17.69 -10.15 -4.20
C LYS A 94 -17.76 -10.58 -2.73
N VAL A 95 -16.63 -10.96 -2.16
CA VAL A 95 -16.58 -11.35 -0.74
C VAL A 95 -16.94 -10.16 0.15
N LEU A 96 -16.37 -8.98 -0.12
CA LEU A 96 -16.66 -7.77 0.65
C LEU A 96 -18.14 -7.36 0.48
N ASP A 97 -18.67 -7.36 -0.75
CA ASP A 97 -20.07 -7.04 -1.00
C ASP A 97 -21.01 -7.98 -0.22
N ALA A 98 -20.74 -9.28 -0.26
CA ALA A 98 -21.53 -10.27 0.48
C ALA A 98 -21.43 -10.07 2.00
N PHE A 99 -20.24 -9.70 2.51
CA PHE A 99 -20.02 -9.43 3.93
C PHE A 99 -20.80 -8.18 4.38
N VAL A 100 -20.69 -7.09 3.62
CA VAL A 100 -21.38 -5.82 3.89
C VAL A 100 -22.89 -5.98 3.88
N ARG A 101 -23.44 -6.74 2.90
CA ARG A 101 -24.90 -7.05 2.85
C ARG A 101 -25.35 -7.87 4.04
N ARG A 102 -24.57 -8.86 4.48
CA ARG A 102 -24.86 -9.64 5.69
C ARG A 102 -24.84 -8.79 6.96
N ALA A 103 -24.01 -7.73 6.99
CA ALA A 103 -23.99 -6.76 8.07
C ALA A 103 -25.17 -5.78 8.03
N GLY A 104 -26.07 -5.88 7.04
CA GLY A 104 -27.26 -5.06 6.93
C GLY A 104 -27.13 -3.82 6.04
N TYR A 105 -25.97 -3.61 5.41
CA TYR A 105 -25.78 -2.48 4.49
C TYR A 105 -26.28 -2.80 3.08
N PRO A 106 -26.93 -1.86 2.39
CA PRO A 106 -27.39 -2.09 1.03
C PRO A 106 -26.24 -2.16 0.01
N SER A 107 -25.09 -1.56 0.31
CA SER A 107 -23.91 -1.55 -0.57
C SER A 107 -22.63 -1.27 0.20
N VAL A 108 -21.47 -1.50 -0.44
CA VAL A 108 -20.16 -1.11 0.11
C VAL A 108 -20.07 0.40 0.28
N ALA A 109 -20.64 1.18 -0.65
CA ALA A 109 -20.70 2.63 -0.54
C ALA A 109 -21.47 3.10 0.70
N ALA A 110 -22.57 2.43 1.04
CA ALA A 110 -23.34 2.75 2.25
C ALA A 110 -22.55 2.45 3.53
N ALA A 111 -21.86 1.30 3.59
CA ALA A 111 -21.01 0.97 4.73
C ALA A 111 -19.85 1.97 4.88
N VAL A 112 -19.22 2.36 3.77
CA VAL A 112 -18.13 3.36 3.79
C VAL A 112 -18.66 4.72 4.22
N ALA A 113 -19.79 5.17 3.70
CA ALA A 113 -20.38 6.47 4.04
C ALA A 113 -20.66 6.57 5.55
N GLU A 114 -21.31 5.56 6.13
CA GLU A 114 -21.68 5.56 7.56
C GLU A 114 -20.47 5.60 8.50
N HIS A 115 -19.30 5.17 8.01
CA HIS A 115 -18.08 5.09 8.82
C HIS A 115 -16.97 6.05 8.35
N THR A 116 -17.22 6.90 7.35
CA THR A 116 -16.24 7.89 6.87
C THR A 116 -16.52 9.25 7.49
N VAL A 117 -15.54 9.73 8.25
CA VAL A 117 -15.60 11.02 8.93
C VAL A 117 -14.92 12.08 8.08
N PHE A 118 -15.61 13.17 7.81
CA PHE A 118 -15.10 14.39 7.22
C PHE A 118 -14.95 15.47 8.28
N LEU A 119 -14.16 16.49 8.01
CA LEU A 119 -14.06 17.67 8.88
C LEU A 119 -15.30 18.58 8.73
N ASP A 120 -15.60 19.36 9.76
CA ASP A 120 -16.66 20.36 9.66
C ASP A 120 -16.28 21.43 8.62
N PRO A 121 -17.20 21.82 7.71
CA PRO A 121 -16.93 22.85 6.69
C PRO A 121 -16.44 24.18 7.26
N ARG A 122 -16.87 24.58 8.45
CA ARG A 122 -16.42 25.79 9.13
C ARG A 122 -14.95 25.74 9.51
N THR A 123 -14.46 24.54 9.91
CA THR A 123 -13.03 24.33 10.16
C THR A 123 -12.23 24.40 8.85
N VAL A 124 -12.70 23.72 7.81
CA VAL A 124 -12.01 23.70 6.50
C VAL A 124 -11.99 25.07 5.84
N ALA A 125 -13.05 25.84 5.96
CA ALA A 125 -13.14 27.20 5.40
C ALA A 125 -12.02 28.13 5.90
N GLN A 126 -11.51 27.94 7.11
CA GLN A 126 -10.40 28.73 7.65
C GLN A 126 -9.09 28.54 6.87
N THR A 127 -8.97 27.52 6.05
CA THR A 127 -7.80 27.32 5.18
C THR A 127 -7.91 28.07 3.85
N ALA A 128 -9.05 28.62 3.52
CA ALA A 128 -9.36 29.21 2.21
C ALA A 128 -8.98 28.26 1.04
N GLY A 129 -9.18 26.98 1.22
CA GLY A 129 -8.88 25.91 0.24
C GLY A 129 -7.41 25.57 0.08
N LYS A 130 -6.50 26.22 0.81
CA LYS A 130 -5.07 25.99 0.71
C LYS A 130 -4.62 24.79 1.57
N PRO A 131 -3.51 24.11 1.20
CA PRO A 131 -2.90 23.11 2.03
C PRO A 131 -2.31 23.72 3.30
N VAL A 132 -2.25 22.94 4.38
CA VAL A 132 -1.74 23.45 5.65
C VAL A 132 -0.22 23.52 5.67
N PHE A 133 0.47 22.53 5.09
CA PHE A 133 1.93 22.44 5.10
C PHE A 133 2.51 22.20 3.70
N PRO A 134 3.71 22.76 3.39
CA PRO A 134 4.42 22.54 2.12
C PRO A 134 5.12 21.16 2.13
N ILE A 135 4.34 20.10 2.16
CA ILE A 135 4.83 18.73 2.29
C ILE A 135 4.23 17.88 1.17
N ILE A 136 5.00 16.94 0.65
CA ILE A 136 4.56 15.93 -0.31
C ILE A 136 4.96 14.52 0.16
N ARG A 137 4.32 13.51 -0.44
CA ARG A 137 4.64 12.12 -0.13
C ARG A 137 5.90 11.66 -0.84
N ASP A 138 6.92 11.35 -0.06
CA ASP A 138 8.10 10.59 -0.48
C ASP A 138 8.64 9.79 0.72
N PRO A 139 8.17 8.55 0.93
CA PRO A 139 8.55 7.78 2.09
C PRO A 139 10.01 7.33 2.08
N VAL A 140 10.66 7.30 0.90
CA VAL A 140 12.07 6.90 0.75
C VAL A 140 13.01 8.01 1.24
N ARG A 141 12.69 9.26 0.89
CA ARG A 141 13.48 10.44 1.27
C ARG A 141 12.86 11.22 2.44
N ARG A 142 12.14 10.53 3.26
CA ARG A 142 11.41 11.07 4.41
C ARG A 142 12.28 11.97 5.28
N GLY A 143 11.81 13.17 5.56
CA GLY A 143 12.50 14.18 6.40
C GLY A 143 13.51 15.03 5.65
N GLN A 144 13.74 14.79 4.36
CA GLN A 144 14.58 15.64 3.52
C GLN A 144 13.77 16.76 2.88
N PHE A 145 14.46 17.82 2.47
CA PHE A 145 13.87 18.86 1.66
C PHE A 145 14.00 18.54 0.18
N GLY A 146 12.93 18.80 -0.57
CA GLY A 146 12.90 18.73 -2.03
C GLY A 146 12.65 20.11 -2.64
N VAL A 147 12.90 20.22 -3.93
CA VAL A 147 12.53 21.39 -4.76
C VAL A 147 11.68 20.87 -5.91
N LEU A 148 10.50 21.46 -6.07
CA LEU A 148 9.60 21.14 -7.17
C LEU A 148 10.11 21.79 -8.47
N PRO A 149 9.65 21.33 -9.65
CA PRO A 149 10.09 21.88 -10.94
C PRO A 149 9.94 23.41 -11.05
N GLU A 150 8.91 23.97 -10.42
CA GLU A 150 8.66 25.42 -10.37
C GLU A 150 9.53 26.16 -9.32
N GLY A 151 10.50 25.49 -8.69
CA GLY A 151 11.43 26.09 -7.74
C GLY A 151 10.94 26.18 -6.30
N ARG A 152 9.72 25.75 -6.00
CA ARG A 152 9.15 25.77 -4.66
C ARG A 152 9.76 24.68 -3.78
N ARG A 153 10.21 25.04 -2.57
CA ARG A 153 10.69 24.07 -1.57
C ARG A 153 9.53 23.33 -0.91
N VAL A 154 9.74 22.04 -0.67
CA VAL A 154 8.81 21.16 0.06
C VAL A 154 9.58 20.25 1.01
N LEU A 155 8.94 19.77 2.07
CA LEU A 155 9.46 18.70 2.90
C LEU A 155 8.90 17.37 2.41
N LEU A 156 9.73 16.32 2.39
CA LEU A 156 9.37 14.98 1.97
C LEU A 156 8.92 14.15 3.18
N ASP A 157 7.75 13.51 3.11
CA ASP A 157 7.21 12.72 4.22
C ASP A 157 6.46 11.47 3.73
N ASP A 158 6.00 10.69 4.67
CA ASP A 158 5.02 9.60 4.47
C ASP A 158 3.59 10.10 4.82
N ASN A 159 2.65 9.18 4.95
CA ASN A 159 1.26 9.52 5.29
C ASN A 159 1.06 10.04 6.73
N THR A 160 2.14 10.27 7.48
CA THR A 160 2.05 10.79 8.86
C THR A 160 1.54 12.22 8.88
N THR A 161 2.03 13.08 7.98
CA THR A 161 1.62 14.49 7.96
C THR A 161 0.14 14.72 7.67
N PRO A 162 -0.48 14.11 6.64
CA PRO A 162 -1.93 14.23 6.43
C PRO A 162 -2.74 13.72 7.61
N THR A 163 -2.31 12.63 8.25
CA THR A 163 -2.94 12.10 9.46
C THR A 163 -2.99 13.16 10.57
N TRP A 164 -1.87 13.78 10.87
CA TRP A 164 -1.83 14.80 11.93
C TRP A 164 -2.50 16.10 11.51
N ALA A 165 -2.45 16.48 10.23
CA ALA A 165 -3.22 17.61 9.73
C ALA A 165 -4.72 17.42 9.99
N PHE A 166 -5.27 16.26 9.64
CA PHE A 166 -6.66 15.94 9.94
C PHE A 166 -6.96 15.95 11.44
N LEU A 167 -6.16 15.24 12.26
CA LEU A 167 -6.40 15.09 13.69
C LEU A 167 -6.36 16.43 14.45
N TRP A 168 -5.45 17.30 14.09
CA TRP A 168 -5.36 18.63 14.72
C TRP A 168 -6.52 19.53 14.32
N ALA A 169 -6.95 19.45 13.06
CA ALA A 169 -8.14 20.14 12.58
C ALA A 169 -9.45 19.57 13.18
N ALA A 170 -9.47 18.30 13.51
CA ALA A 170 -10.61 17.66 14.17
C ALA A 170 -10.62 17.87 15.70
N GLY A 171 -9.53 18.38 16.28
CA GLY A 171 -9.39 18.51 17.73
C GLY A 171 -9.36 17.18 18.48
N CYS A 172 -9.02 16.08 17.80
CA CYS A 172 -9.11 14.73 18.36
C CYS A 172 -7.77 13.98 18.40
N ASN A 173 -7.75 12.86 19.11
CA ASN A 173 -6.63 11.94 19.16
C ASN A 173 -6.74 10.90 18.04
N LYS A 174 -5.61 10.26 17.71
CA LYS A 174 -5.58 9.18 16.72
C LYS A 174 -6.44 8.00 17.18
N GLY A 175 -7.38 7.59 16.33
CA GLY A 175 -8.18 6.39 16.56
C GLY A 175 -7.36 5.10 16.40
N VAL A 176 -7.89 4.00 16.96
CA VAL A 176 -7.36 2.65 16.77
C VAL A 176 -7.89 2.09 15.46
N ASP A 177 -7.02 1.56 14.62
CA ASP A 177 -7.36 0.96 13.32
C ASP A 177 -8.16 1.88 12.38
N VAL A 178 -7.77 3.17 12.37
CA VAL A 178 -8.32 4.20 11.47
C VAL A 178 -7.25 4.64 10.51
N GLN A 179 -7.60 4.73 9.23
CA GLN A 179 -6.76 5.25 8.17
C GLN A 179 -7.29 6.63 7.73
N TYR A 180 -6.35 7.53 7.48
CA TYR A 180 -6.63 8.88 6.98
C TYR A 180 -6.29 8.91 5.50
N ASN A 181 -7.31 9.11 4.68
CA ASN A 181 -7.24 8.93 3.23
C ASN A 181 -7.36 10.28 2.50
N HIS A 182 -6.78 10.33 1.31
CA HIS A 182 -7.03 11.41 0.37
C HIS A 182 -8.25 11.11 -0.48
N VAL A 183 -9.15 12.06 -0.57
CA VAL A 183 -10.35 12.00 -1.42
C VAL A 183 -9.96 12.01 -2.90
N TRP A 184 -9.00 12.87 -3.27
CA TRP A 184 -8.34 12.89 -4.59
C TRP A 184 -6.90 12.45 -4.43
N THR A 185 -6.53 11.41 -5.12
CA THR A 185 -5.21 10.76 -5.02
C THR A 185 -4.18 11.50 -5.88
N ASP A 186 -3.44 12.41 -5.29
CA ASP A 186 -2.23 12.99 -5.87
C ASP A 186 -1.32 13.43 -4.72
N SER A 187 -0.66 12.46 -4.13
CA SER A 187 0.16 12.67 -2.93
C SER A 187 1.49 13.37 -3.18
N GLN A 188 1.86 13.56 -4.44
CA GLN A 188 3.04 14.35 -4.84
C GLN A 188 2.68 15.81 -5.16
N ASN A 189 1.41 16.16 -5.14
CA ASN A 189 0.95 17.52 -5.33
C ASN A 189 0.85 18.23 -3.97
N PRO A 190 1.68 19.24 -3.69
CA PRO A 190 1.69 19.94 -2.42
C PRO A 190 0.38 20.71 -2.14
N GLU A 191 -0.39 21.03 -3.19
CA GLU A 191 -1.70 21.69 -3.02
C GLU A 191 -2.78 20.74 -2.52
N LEU A 192 -2.53 19.41 -2.58
CA LEU A 192 -3.51 18.38 -2.22
C LEU A 192 -3.14 17.61 -0.97
N TYR A 193 -1.83 17.42 -0.72
CA TYR A 193 -1.34 16.45 0.24
C TYR A 193 -1.77 16.75 1.69
N THR A 194 -1.84 18.03 2.07
CA THR A 194 -2.29 18.45 3.40
C THR A 194 -3.51 19.37 3.33
N ALA A 195 -4.20 19.43 2.20
CA ALA A 195 -5.42 20.19 2.06
C ALA A 195 -6.55 19.52 2.85
N LEU A 196 -7.13 20.21 3.83
CA LEU A 196 -8.11 19.62 4.75
C LEU A 196 -9.38 19.14 4.04
N TRP A 197 -9.80 19.81 2.97
CA TRP A 197 -10.92 19.39 2.12
C TRP A 197 -10.64 18.09 1.35
N ASN A 198 -9.37 17.68 1.24
CA ASN A 198 -8.94 16.47 0.55
C ASN A 198 -8.71 15.28 1.50
N LEU A 199 -9.07 15.41 2.77
CA LEU A 199 -8.81 14.39 3.78
C LEU A 199 -10.11 13.88 4.39
N CYS A 200 -10.16 12.56 4.61
CA CYS A 200 -11.19 11.91 5.40
C CYS A 200 -10.58 10.78 6.26
N ALA A 201 -11.31 10.37 7.29
CA ALA A 201 -10.91 9.25 8.15
C ALA A 201 -11.88 8.09 7.96
N THR A 202 -11.35 6.88 7.75
CA THR A 202 -12.15 5.68 7.48
C THR A 202 -11.57 4.51 8.29
N PRO A 203 -12.36 3.57 8.82
CA PRO A 203 -11.84 2.34 9.39
C PRO A 203 -10.87 1.65 8.43
N ALA A 204 -9.74 1.16 8.91
CA ALA A 204 -8.66 0.67 8.05
C ALA A 204 -9.09 -0.47 7.13
N PHE A 205 -10.01 -1.33 7.59
CA PHE A 205 -10.53 -2.43 6.78
C PHE A 205 -11.43 -1.99 5.61
N LEU A 206 -12.01 -0.78 5.65
CA LEU A 206 -12.76 -0.17 4.54
C LEU A 206 -11.90 0.75 3.68
N ALA A 207 -10.75 1.20 4.16
CA ALA A 207 -9.95 2.23 3.54
C ALA A 207 -9.51 1.89 2.10
N LYS A 208 -9.21 0.64 1.81
CA LYS A 208 -8.86 0.16 0.46
C LYS A 208 -9.94 0.39 -0.58
N THR A 209 -11.20 0.47 -0.19
CA THR A 209 -12.31 0.69 -1.12
C THR A 209 -12.34 2.12 -1.65
N THR A 210 -11.75 3.08 -0.92
CA THR A 210 -11.68 4.49 -1.33
C THR A 210 -10.64 4.75 -2.43
N ASP A 211 -9.72 3.80 -2.70
CA ASP A 211 -8.72 3.91 -3.78
C ASP A 211 -9.35 3.85 -5.18
N GLY A 212 -10.60 3.39 -5.30
CA GLY A 212 -11.42 3.46 -6.50
C GLY A 212 -11.11 2.47 -7.62
N GLN A 213 -10.11 1.58 -7.45
CA GLN A 213 -9.82 0.57 -8.48
C GLN A 213 -10.89 -0.52 -8.57
N ASN A 214 -11.34 -1.01 -7.43
CA ASN A 214 -12.30 -2.11 -7.34
C ASN A 214 -13.71 -1.67 -6.93
N HIS A 215 -13.83 -0.44 -6.42
CA HIS A 215 -15.08 0.15 -5.93
C HIS A 215 -15.20 1.60 -6.42
N PRO A 216 -15.38 1.83 -7.74
CA PRO A 216 -15.48 3.18 -8.31
C PRO A 216 -16.65 3.98 -7.74
N GLU A 217 -17.76 3.32 -7.40
CA GLU A 217 -18.93 3.91 -6.77
C GLU A 217 -18.60 4.50 -5.38
N VAL A 218 -17.75 3.84 -4.59
CA VAL A 218 -17.29 4.33 -3.28
C VAL A 218 -16.46 5.59 -3.46
N ARG A 219 -15.51 5.57 -4.38
CA ARG A 219 -14.68 6.74 -4.68
C ARG A 219 -15.50 7.93 -5.12
N LEU A 220 -16.46 7.72 -6.02
CA LEU A 220 -17.35 8.77 -6.49
C LEU A 220 -18.20 9.33 -5.35
N ALA A 221 -18.74 8.48 -4.47
CA ALA A 221 -19.54 8.92 -3.33
C ALA A 221 -18.71 9.79 -2.36
N VAL A 222 -17.47 9.36 -2.03
CA VAL A 222 -16.57 10.11 -1.16
C VAL A 222 -16.18 11.47 -1.80
N GLN A 223 -15.89 11.49 -3.10
CA GLN A 223 -15.56 12.71 -3.84
C GLN A 223 -16.75 13.66 -3.92
N PHE A 224 -17.93 13.15 -4.21
CA PHE A 224 -19.14 13.96 -4.28
C PHE A 224 -19.50 14.53 -2.90
N ARG A 225 -19.34 13.74 -1.82
CA ARG A 225 -19.52 14.24 -0.45
C ARG A 225 -18.57 15.38 -0.11
N ALA A 226 -17.30 15.24 -0.40
CA ALA A 226 -16.34 16.32 -0.18
C ALA A 226 -16.68 17.57 -1.01
N TYR A 227 -17.18 17.39 -2.23
CA TYR A 227 -17.66 18.51 -3.05
C TYR A 227 -18.88 19.20 -2.43
N GLU A 228 -19.86 18.46 -1.92
CA GLU A 228 -21.02 19.05 -1.22
C GLU A 228 -20.59 19.86 0.01
N LEU A 229 -19.64 19.32 0.78
CA LEU A 229 -19.17 19.96 2.01
C LEU A 229 -18.29 21.18 1.75
N TYR A 230 -17.43 21.11 0.73
CA TYR A 230 -16.31 22.04 0.57
C TYR A 230 -16.24 22.69 -0.82
N GLY A 231 -17.27 22.59 -1.64
CA GLY A 231 -17.24 23.03 -3.04
C GLY A 231 -16.71 24.46 -3.23
N ALA A 232 -16.99 25.37 -2.30
CA ALA A 232 -16.45 26.72 -2.32
C ALA A 232 -14.92 26.83 -2.17
N GLN A 233 -14.26 25.81 -1.57
CA GLN A 233 -12.81 25.72 -1.36
C GLN A 233 -12.10 24.87 -2.43
N LEU A 234 -12.85 24.18 -3.29
CA LEU A 234 -12.33 23.29 -4.33
C LEU A 234 -11.98 24.03 -5.63
N ALA A 235 -11.27 25.15 -5.53
CA ALA A 235 -10.93 25.98 -6.66
C ALA A 235 -10.27 25.18 -7.81
N GLY A 236 -10.84 25.33 -9.03
CA GLY A 236 -10.30 24.72 -10.25
C GLY A 236 -10.58 23.22 -10.45
N ARG A 237 -11.35 22.57 -9.58
CA ARG A 237 -11.78 21.18 -9.78
C ARG A 237 -13.16 21.12 -10.41
N SER A 238 -13.30 20.17 -11.34
CA SER A 238 -14.62 19.86 -11.90
C SER A 238 -15.51 19.23 -10.83
N THR A 239 -16.79 19.57 -10.87
CA THR A 239 -17.81 18.89 -10.06
C THR A 239 -17.78 17.40 -10.35
N PRO A 240 -17.57 16.54 -9.35
CA PRO A 240 -17.66 15.10 -9.57
C PRO A 240 -19.08 14.71 -9.95
N ALA A 241 -19.20 13.65 -10.76
CA ALA A 241 -20.52 13.11 -11.07
C ALA A 241 -21.18 12.58 -9.78
N ARG A 242 -22.45 12.90 -9.61
CA ARG A 242 -23.22 12.34 -8.49
C ARG A 242 -23.44 10.85 -8.73
N PRO A 243 -23.05 9.97 -7.82
CA PRO A 243 -23.26 8.54 -8.02
C PRO A 243 -24.72 8.16 -7.81
N ASP A 244 -25.14 7.08 -8.48
CA ASP A 244 -26.47 6.52 -8.32
C ASP A 244 -26.71 6.11 -6.87
N GLY A 245 -27.90 6.40 -6.35
CA GLY A 245 -28.27 6.06 -4.98
C GLY A 245 -27.60 6.87 -3.89
N TYR A 246 -26.91 7.94 -4.23
CA TYR A 246 -26.20 8.80 -3.28
C TYR A 246 -27.14 9.38 -2.20
N GLU A 247 -28.38 9.70 -2.52
CA GLU A 247 -29.39 10.22 -1.60
C GLU A 247 -29.70 9.28 -0.43
N GLY A 248 -29.53 7.99 -0.66
CA GLY A 248 -29.72 6.96 0.37
C GLY A 248 -28.54 6.73 1.29
N LEU A 249 -27.42 7.47 1.11
CA LEU A 249 -26.25 7.32 1.93
C LEU A 249 -26.37 8.14 3.23
N SER A 250 -26.20 7.46 4.35
CA SER A 250 -26.01 8.09 5.67
C SER A 250 -24.53 8.29 5.92
N TRP A 251 -24.12 9.51 6.26
CA TRP A 251 -22.71 9.83 6.53
C TRP A 251 -22.44 9.89 8.03
N ALA A 252 -21.22 9.47 8.42
CA ALA A 252 -20.77 9.61 9.80
C ALA A 252 -20.86 11.08 10.27
N PRO A 253 -21.17 11.32 11.56
CA PRO A 253 -21.16 12.67 12.10
C PRO A 253 -19.76 13.28 12.00
N MET A 254 -19.71 14.56 11.67
CA MET A 254 -18.47 15.33 11.66
C MET A 254 -18.07 15.74 13.08
N PRO A 255 -16.76 15.89 13.37
CA PRO A 255 -16.32 16.48 14.63
C PRO A 255 -16.82 17.92 14.75
N GLU A 256 -16.95 18.38 15.99
CA GLU A 256 -17.27 19.78 16.25
C GLU A 256 -16.25 20.73 15.60
N PRO A 257 -16.68 21.86 15.07
CA PRO A 257 -15.78 22.78 14.41
C PRO A 257 -14.76 23.37 15.37
N VAL A 258 -13.51 23.45 14.95
CA VAL A 258 -12.46 24.19 15.65
C VAL A 258 -12.64 25.67 15.41
N ALA A 259 -12.85 26.43 16.48
CA ALA A 259 -13.17 27.87 16.38
C ALA A 259 -11.99 28.71 15.81
N ASP A 260 -10.77 28.39 16.26
CA ASP A 260 -9.53 29.04 15.79
C ASP A 260 -8.52 27.94 15.38
N LEU A 261 -8.49 27.67 14.09
CA LEU A 261 -7.66 26.63 13.52
C LEU A 261 -6.16 27.00 13.61
N GLU A 262 -5.81 28.28 13.45
CA GLU A 262 -4.43 28.74 13.57
C GLU A 262 -3.91 28.51 14.97
N ALA A 263 -4.63 28.94 16.00
CA ALA A 263 -4.24 28.75 17.40
C ALA A 263 -4.11 27.26 17.76
N ALA A 264 -5.03 26.41 17.27
CA ALA A 264 -4.98 24.98 17.47
C ALA A 264 -3.69 24.36 16.90
N TYR A 265 -3.33 24.71 15.66
CA TYR A 265 -2.10 24.22 15.04
C TYR A 265 -0.84 24.79 15.70
N ARG A 266 -0.80 26.08 16.02
CA ARG A 266 0.35 26.71 16.72
C ARG A 266 0.65 26.01 18.02
N SER A 267 -0.36 25.72 18.82
CA SER A 267 -0.22 24.97 20.07
C SER A 267 0.43 23.59 19.85
N ARG A 268 -0.01 22.86 18.82
CA ARG A 268 0.53 21.54 18.48
C ARG A 268 1.95 21.61 17.94
N LEU A 269 2.25 22.57 17.08
CA LEU A 269 3.60 22.79 16.54
C LEU A 269 4.59 23.14 17.66
N ALA A 270 4.18 24.01 18.60
CA ALA A 270 5.01 24.39 19.75
C ALA A 270 5.25 23.21 20.72
N SER A 271 4.25 22.33 20.89
CA SER A 271 4.41 21.14 21.74
C SER A 271 5.26 20.03 21.09
N SER A 272 5.43 20.05 19.78
CA SER A 272 6.16 19.04 19.01
C SER A 272 7.17 19.67 18.03
N PRO A 273 8.18 20.42 18.52
CA PRO A 273 9.07 21.24 17.69
C PRO A 273 9.98 20.43 16.76
N LYS A 274 10.14 19.13 17.01
CA LYS A 274 10.90 18.20 16.16
C LYS A 274 10.02 17.46 15.13
N SER A 275 8.70 17.70 15.16
CA SER A 275 7.80 17.11 14.15
C SER A 275 8.13 17.69 12.77
N ARG A 276 7.87 16.90 11.70
CA ARG A 276 8.09 17.35 10.32
C ARG A 276 7.28 18.59 9.99
N MET A 277 6.08 18.67 10.51
CA MET A 277 5.22 19.84 10.33
C MET A 277 5.85 21.09 10.95
N ALA A 278 6.39 20.99 12.16
CA ALA A 278 7.09 22.10 12.81
C ALA A 278 8.39 22.49 12.08
N VAL A 279 9.11 21.49 11.57
CA VAL A 279 10.31 21.72 10.74
C VAL A 279 9.92 22.40 9.42
N ALA A 280 8.92 21.91 8.72
CA ALA A 280 8.44 22.54 7.49
C ALA A 280 7.98 23.97 7.72
N ALA A 281 7.16 24.19 8.75
CA ALA A 281 6.65 25.54 9.09
C ALA A 281 7.76 26.52 9.39
N ARG A 282 8.82 26.10 10.13
CA ARG A 282 9.96 26.92 10.48
C ARG A 282 10.90 27.21 9.31
N GLU A 283 11.18 26.20 8.47
CA GLU A 283 12.21 26.30 7.42
C GLU A 283 11.66 26.77 6.06
N ILE A 284 10.38 26.54 5.79
CA ILE A 284 9.73 26.84 4.51
C ILE A 284 8.57 27.81 4.70
N GLY A 285 7.81 27.63 5.79
CA GLY A 285 6.55 28.27 6.05
C GLY A 285 5.39 27.28 6.10
N TRP A 286 4.21 27.79 6.38
CA TRP A 286 2.95 27.04 6.43
C TRP A 286 1.78 27.98 6.15
N LEU A 287 0.55 27.46 6.10
CA LEU A 287 -0.63 28.21 5.73
C LEU A 287 -0.71 29.60 6.43
N PHE A 288 -0.64 29.63 7.75
CA PHE A 288 -0.84 30.86 8.53
C PHE A 288 0.41 31.74 8.67
N SER A 289 1.55 31.33 8.12
CA SER A 289 2.70 32.23 7.93
C SER A 289 2.78 32.83 6.52
N GLY A 290 1.74 32.59 5.69
CA GLY A 290 1.76 33.04 4.30
C GLY A 290 2.85 32.36 3.46
N TRP A 291 3.25 31.11 3.81
CA TRP A 291 4.31 30.34 3.16
C TRP A 291 5.70 31.00 3.27
N ALA A 292 5.88 31.83 4.28
CA ALA A 292 7.19 32.32 4.70
C ALA A 292 7.67 31.54 5.94
N PRO A 293 8.99 31.36 6.14
CA PRO A 293 9.52 30.71 7.34
C PRO A 293 8.97 31.35 8.62
N ASP A 294 8.52 30.54 9.56
CA ASP A 294 7.92 31.00 10.81
C ASP A 294 8.91 30.89 11.96
N ALA A 295 9.69 31.96 12.19
CA ALA A 295 10.70 32.03 13.24
C ALA A 295 10.13 31.91 14.67
N THR A 296 8.81 32.10 14.86
CA THR A 296 8.16 31.96 16.17
C THR A 296 8.06 30.51 16.62
N LEU A 297 8.24 29.57 15.71
CA LEU A 297 8.26 28.12 15.95
C LEU A 297 9.68 27.57 16.13
N GLY A 298 10.62 28.40 16.60
CA GLY A 298 12.01 28.04 16.84
C GLY A 298 12.19 26.74 17.66
N PRO A 299 13.36 26.10 17.59
CA PRO A 299 13.62 24.89 18.36
C PRO A 299 13.50 25.18 19.85
N ARG A 300 12.85 24.29 20.60
CA ARG A 300 13.00 24.30 22.06
C ARG A 300 14.47 23.98 22.36
N THR A 301 15.23 24.98 22.71
CA THR A 301 16.56 24.77 23.32
C THR A 301 16.29 24.27 24.73
N VAL A 302 16.39 22.97 24.95
CA VAL A 302 16.48 22.42 26.30
C VAL A 302 17.89 22.74 26.76
N VAL A 303 18.04 23.79 27.54
CA VAL A 303 19.23 24.02 28.29
C VAL A 303 19.29 22.96 29.39
N VAL A 304 20.02 21.87 29.13
CA VAL A 304 20.43 20.97 30.20
C VAL A 304 21.67 21.59 30.79
N ASP A 305 21.66 21.81 32.11
CA ASP A 305 22.75 22.42 32.84
C ASP A 305 24.13 21.95 32.35
N GLY A 306 24.88 22.84 31.76
CA GLY A 306 26.33 22.84 31.72
C GLY A 306 27.04 22.13 30.57
N SER A 307 26.38 21.59 29.53
CA SER A 307 27.11 21.12 28.34
C SER A 307 26.21 20.98 27.12
N PRO A 308 26.58 21.49 25.93
CA PRO A 308 25.88 21.18 24.69
C PRO A 308 26.12 19.69 24.36
N SER A 309 25.05 18.91 24.26
CA SER A 309 25.18 17.54 23.81
C SER A 309 25.31 17.53 22.27
N ASP A 310 26.53 17.25 21.80
CA ASP A 310 26.88 17.06 20.39
C ASP A 310 26.39 15.71 19.80
N SER A 311 25.41 15.10 20.41
CA SER A 311 24.86 13.84 19.88
C SER A 311 23.74 14.11 18.90
N PRO A 312 23.84 13.63 17.65
CA PRO A 312 22.72 13.67 16.73
C PRO A 312 21.56 12.82 17.26
N PRO A 313 20.30 13.20 17.02
CA PRO A 313 19.14 12.45 17.47
C PRO A 313 19.13 11.06 16.82
N PRO A 314 18.70 10.01 17.52
CA PRO A 314 18.49 8.69 16.91
C PRO A 314 17.42 8.78 15.81
N LEU A 315 17.69 8.09 14.69
CA LEU A 315 16.88 7.99 13.46
C LEU A 315 15.50 7.37 13.68
#